data_298896f0e2cff05cadcb86de8443c7e9
#
_entry.id   298896f0e2cff05cadcb86de8443c7e9
#
_cell.length_a   1.000
_cell.length_b   1.000
_cell.length_c   1.000
_cell.angle_alpha   90.00
_cell.angle_beta   90.00
_cell.angle_gamma   90.00
#
_symmetry.space_group_name_H-M   'P 1'
#
loop_
_entity.id
_entity.type
_entity.pdbx_description
1 polymer ?
#
loop_
_entity_poly.entity_id
_entity_poly.type
_entity_poly.pdbx_seq_one_letter_code
_entity_poly.pdbx_strand_id
1 'polypeptide(L)'
;RDLIFNQQKFDLFNKAALRLNVTPETVDAQHQQLLRYVLPASQNSLKVQLAEDAKRIKDNNVNSTFYMTSMRAWPAENRVDIRGELKTWIGDSKPYSEIKSYVIQFSRVDGVSWLARFGEINNEKNNPLFISGCLLLAA
;
A
#
# COMPACT_ATOMS: atom_id res chain seq x y z
N ARG A 1 22.74 -2.53 -13.68
CA ARG A 1 21.68 -3.46 -13.31
C ARG A 1 21.26 -3.31 -11.85
N ASP A 2 22.25 -3.26 -10.96
CA ASP A 2 21.98 -3.08 -9.53
C ASP A 2 21.45 -1.68 -9.21
N LEU A 3 21.89 -0.67 -9.94
CA LEU A 3 21.42 0.70 -9.79
C LEU A 3 19.94 0.79 -10.16
N ILE A 4 19.53 0.16 -11.26
CA ILE A 4 18.13 0.16 -11.69
C ILE A 4 17.27 -0.55 -10.66
N PHE A 5 17.73 -1.67 -10.13
CA PHE A 5 17.02 -2.43 -9.12
C PHE A 5 16.84 -1.61 -7.83
N ASN A 6 17.91 -0.94 -7.39
CA ASN A 6 17.86 -0.11 -6.19
C ASN A 6 16.93 1.09 -6.38
N GLN A 7 16.92 1.69 -7.55
CA GLN A 7 16.05 2.80 -7.85
C GLN A 7 14.58 2.37 -7.87
N GLN A 8 14.30 1.19 -8.40
CA GLN A 8 12.94 0.63 -8.38
C GLN A 8 12.47 0.36 -6.95
N LYS A 9 13.34 -0.14 -6.09
CA LYS A 9 13.02 -0.34 -4.68
C LYS A 9 12.70 0.98 -3.99
N PHE A 10 13.47 2.00 -4.27
CA PHE A 10 13.28 3.33 -3.69
C PHE A 10 11.94 3.92 -4.12
N ASP A 11 11.63 3.84 -5.42
CA ASP A 11 10.36 4.31 -5.95
C ASP A 11 9.19 3.57 -5.31
N LEU A 12 9.33 2.28 -5.13
CA LEU A 12 8.32 1.45 -4.53
C LEU A 12 8.07 1.84 -3.07
N PHE A 13 9.15 2.06 -2.34
CA PHE A 13 9.06 2.51 -0.96
C PHE A 13 8.30 3.83 -0.86
N ASN A 14 8.60 4.77 -1.74
CA ASN A 14 7.92 6.06 -1.77
C ASN A 14 6.43 5.92 -2.06
N LYS A 15 6.06 5.05 -2.99
CA LYS A 15 4.66 4.80 -3.31
C LYS A 15 3.92 4.16 -2.14
N ALA A 16 4.56 3.21 -1.46
CA ALA A 16 3.98 2.60 -0.28
C ALA A 16 3.75 3.62 0.82
N ALA A 17 4.70 4.53 1.02
CA ALA A 17 4.59 5.57 2.03
C ALA A 17 3.41 6.51 1.75
N LEU A 18 3.09 6.78 0.50
CA LEU A 18 1.95 7.62 0.16
C LEU A 18 0.61 7.07 0.66
N ARG A 19 0.52 5.77 0.81
CA ARG A 19 -0.69 5.13 1.33
C ARG A 19 -0.64 4.88 2.83
N LEU A 20 0.52 4.55 3.36
CA LEU A 20 0.65 4.02 4.71
C LEU A 20 1.12 5.04 5.74
N ASN A 21 1.83 6.09 5.31
CA ASN A 21 2.28 7.16 6.20
C ASN A 21 1.37 8.36 6.02
N VAL A 22 0.27 8.39 6.76
CA VAL A 22 -0.78 9.39 6.57
C VAL A 22 -1.24 10.01 7.86
N THR A 23 -1.75 11.22 7.76
CA THR A 23 -2.45 11.93 8.83
C THR A 23 -3.79 12.43 8.27
N PRO A 24 -4.74 12.85 9.12
CA PRO A 24 -6.00 13.40 8.61
C PRO A 24 -5.80 14.60 7.69
N GLU A 25 -4.76 15.39 7.92
CA GLU A 25 -4.48 16.58 7.13
C GLU A 25 -3.82 16.27 5.79
N THR A 26 -3.08 15.16 5.69
CA THR A 26 -2.28 14.86 4.50
C THR A 26 -2.88 13.79 3.61
N VAL A 27 -3.84 13.03 4.11
CA VAL A 27 -4.32 11.82 3.44
C VAL A 27 -4.85 12.07 2.04
N ASP A 28 -5.63 13.12 1.85
CA ASP A 28 -6.22 13.39 0.53
C ASP A 28 -5.16 13.74 -0.51
N ALA A 29 -4.21 14.59 -0.15
CA ALA A 29 -3.15 14.98 -1.06
C ALA A 29 -2.25 13.80 -1.40
N GLN A 30 -1.94 12.97 -0.42
CA GLN A 30 -1.11 11.80 -0.65
C GLN A 30 -1.81 10.76 -1.52
N HIS A 31 -3.11 10.55 -1.31
CA HIS A 31 -3.88 9.63 -2.14
C HIS A 31 -3.98 10.13 -3.58
N GLN A 32 -4.18 11.42 -3.80
CA GLN A 32 -4.19 11.97 -5.14
C GLN A 32 -2.84 11.77 -5.83
N GLN A 33 -1.76 11.96 -5.09
CA GLN A 33 -0.42 11.73 -5.63
C GLN A 33 -0.21 10.27 -5.98
N LEU A 34 -0.66 9.35 -5.13
CA LEU A 34 -0.55 7.93 -5.41
C LEU A 34 -1.33 7.54 -6.67
N LEU A 35 -2.53 8.09 -6.85
CA LEU A 35 -3.37 7.77 -8.00
C LEU A 35 -2.73 8.14 -9.34
N ARG A 36 -1.79 9.06 -9.35
CA ARG A 36 -1.05 9.41 -10.58
C ARG A 36 -0.19 8.27 -11.08
N TYR A 37 0.17 7.33 -10.20
CA TYR A 37 1.00 6.17 -10.55
C TYR A 37 0.16 4.93 -10.81
N VAL A 38 -1.15 5.04 -10.74
CA VAL A 38 -2.04 3.89 -10.86
C VAL A 38 -2.46 3.70 -12.32
N LEU A 39 -2.38 2.44 -12.77
CA LEU A 39 -2.83 2.06 -14.09
C LEU A 39 -4.30 2.48 -14.29
N PRO A 40 -4.65 3.11 -15.43
CA PRO A 40 -6.02 3.60 -15.64
C PRO A 40 -7.09 2.55 -15.40
N ALA A 41 -6.85 1.31 -15.79
CA ALA A 41 -7.80 0.22 -15.57
C ALA A 41 -8.06 -0.09 -14.10
N SER A 42 -7.12 0.26 -13.23
CA SER A 42 -7.21 -0.02 -11.79
C SER A 42 -7.64 1.20 -10.97
N GLN A 43 -7.77 2.36 -11.60
CA GLN A 43 -8.01 3.60 -10.86
C GLN A 43 -9.32 3.61 -10.09
N ASN A 44 -10.40 3.14 -10.72
CA ASN A 44 -11.71 3.19 -10.04
C ASN A 44 -11.73 2.31 -8.80
N SER A 45 -11.16 1.11 -8.88
CA SER A 45 -11.08 0.21 -7.73
C SER A 45 -10.24 0.82 -6.61
N LEU A 46 -9.08 1.34 -6.95
CA LEU A 46 -8.21 1.92 -5.92
C LEU A 46 -8.78 3.21 -5.34
N LYS A 47 -9.46 4.03 -6.14
CA LYS A 47 -10.14 5.22 -5.63
C LYS A 47 -11.13 4.88 -4.54
N VAL A 48 -11.91 3.82 -4.72
CA VAL A 48 -12.88 3.39 -3.72
C VAL A 48 -12.16 2.98 -2.43
N GLN A 49 -11.11 2.19 -2.54
CA GLN A 49 -10.33 1.76 -1.38
C GLN A 49 -9.70 2.95 -0.65
N LEU A 50 -9.12 3.87 -1.40
CA LEU A 50 -8.49 5.05 -0.81
C LEU A 50 -9.50 5.99 -0.17
N ALA A 51 -10.69 6.11 -0.76
CA ALA A 51 -11.77 6.91 -0.18
C ALA A 51 -12.24 6.35 1.16
N GLU A 52 -12.35 5.03 1.27
CA GLU A 52 -12.68 4.37 2.53
C GLU A 52 -11.58 4.59 3.58
N ASP A 53 -10.32 4.46 3.17
CA ASP A 53 -9.19 4.74 4.04
C ASP A 53 -9.22 6.19 4.55
N ALA A 54 -9.44 7.14 3.64
CA ALA A 54 -9.46 8.56 3.98
C ALA A 54 -10.58 8.89 4.95
N LYS A 55 -11.76 8.32 4.72
CA LYS A 55 -12.90 8.54 5.62
C LYS A 55 -12.58 8.03 7.03
N ARG A 56 -12.06 6.83 7.14
CA ARG A 56 -11.69 6.24 8.43
C ARG A 56 -10.62 7.08 9.13
N ILE A 57 -9.62 7.53 8.38
CA ILE A 57 -8.52 8.32 8.92
C ILE A 57 -9.03 9.65 9.46
N LYS A 58 -9.89 10.33 8.72
CA LYS A 58 -10.45 11.62 9.13
C LYS A 58 -11.45 11.48 10.27
N ASP A 59 -12.36 10.52 10.16
CA ASP A 59 -13.44 10.36 11.14
C ASP A 59 -12.89 9.97 12.52
N ASN A 60 -11.81 9.19 12.55
CA ASN A 60 -11.23 8.69 13.78
C ASN A 60 -9.94 9.40 14.20
N ASN A 61 -9.57 10.44 13.48
CA ASN A 61 -8.32 11.18 13.76
C ASN A 61 -7.12 10.23 13.83
N VAL A 62 -6.89 9.49 12.76
CA VAL A 62 -5.86 8.46 12.70
C VAL A 62 -4.58 9.02 12.07
N ASN A 63 -3.46 8.75 12.72
CA ASN A 63 -2.13 8.98 12.16
C ASN A 63 -1.45 7.62 12.07
N SER A 64 -0.79 7.34 10.96
CA SER A 64 -0.09 6.07 10.81
C SER A 64 1.27 6.25 10.17
N THR A 65 2.18 5.35 10.52
CA THR A 65 3.53 5.30 9.96
C THR A 65 3.90 3.83 9.77
N PHE A 66 4.42 3.51 8.59
CA PHE A 66 4.84 2.16 8.27
C PHE A 66 6.36 2.09 8.23
N TYR A 67 6.91 1.17 9.01
CA TYR A 67 8.35 0.90 9.07
C TYR A 67 8.61 -0.43 8.37
N MET A 68 9.07 -0.36 7.13
CA MET A 68 9.34 -1.56 6.34
C MET A 68 10.53 -2.31 6.89
N THR A 69 10.36 -3.60 7.17
CA THR A 69 11.42 -4.47 7.68
C THR A 69 11.94 -5.44 6.64
N SER A 70 11.12 -5.79 5.66
CA SER A 70 11.57 -6.69 4.59
C SER A 70 10.80 -6.43 3.31
N MET A 71 11.41 -6.82 2.21
CA MET A 71 10.84 -6.72 0.88
C MET A 71 11.23 -7.97 0.11
N ARG A 72 10.27 -8.55 -0.58
CA ARG A 72 10.52 -9.70 -1.43
C ARG A 72 9.93 -9.47 -2.80
N ALA A 73 10.76 -9.64 -3.83
CA ALA A 73 10.35 -9.35 -5.20
C ALA A 73 10.22 -10.63 -6.01
N TRP A 74 9.18 -10.66 -6.85
CA TRP A 74 9.00 -11.67 -7.89
C TRP A 74 8.95 -10.95 -9.23
N PRO A 75 10.13 -10.69 -9.84
CA PRO A 75 10.19 -9.89 -11.06
C PRO A 75 9.39 -10.45 -12.22
N ALA A 76 9.33 -11.77 -12.33
CA ALA A 76 8.58 -12.41 -13.42
C ALA A 76 7.07 -12.14 -13.33
N GLU A 77 6.58 -11.86 -12.13
CA GLU A 77 5.16 -11.58 -11.89
C GLU A 77 4.88 -10.08 -11.72
N ASN A 78 5.89 -9.25 -11.84
CA ASN A 78 5.79 -7.81 -11.57
C ASN A 78 5.17 -7.54 -10.19
N ARG A 79 5.61 -8.32 -9.21
CA ARG A 79 5.03 -8.31 -7.88
C ARG A 79 6.12 -8.08 -6.83
N VAL A 80 5.78 -7.30 -5.83
CA VAL A 80 6.63 -7.11 -4.64
C VAL A 80 5.75 -7.24 -3.41
N ASP A 81 6.23 -8.02 -2.44
CA ASP A 81 5.62 -8.08 -1.12
C ASP A 81 6.49 -7.27 -0.17
N ILE A 82 5.84 -6.42 0.61
CA ILE A 82 6.53 -5.69 1.68
C ILE A 82 5.95 -6.10 3.02
N ARG A 83 6.80 -6.09 4.03
CA ARG A 83 6.41 -6.42 5.39
C ARG A 83 7.06 -5.44 6.35
N GLY A 84 6.32 -5.07 7.39
CA GLY A 84 6.85 -4.16 8.37
C GLY A 84 5.91 -3.93 9.52
N GLU A 85 6.25 -2.95 10.34
CA GLU A 85 5.45 -2.52 11.47
C GLU A 85 4.64 -1.31 11.09
N LEU A 86 3.33 -1.42 11.21
CA LEU A 86 2.44 -0.28 11.06
C LEU A 86 2.11 0.26 12.45
N LYS A 87 2.52 1.47 12.72
CA LYS A 87 2.25 2.14 13.97
C LYS A 87 1.10 3.10 13.77
N THR A 88 0.09 3.00 14.62
CA THR A 88 -1.16 3.77 14.47
C THR A 88 -1.48 4.51 15.76
N TRP A 89 -1.80 5.79 15.63
CA TRP A 89 -2.28 6.65 16.71
C TRP A 89 -3.72 7.02 16.39
N ILE A 90 -4.63 6.76 17.31
CA ILE A 90 -6.04 7.13 17.16
C ILE A 90 -6.35 8.19 18.19
N GLY A 91 -6.59 9.43 17.74
CA GLY A 91 -6.81 10.56 18.63
C GLY A 91 -5.65 10.74 19.60
N ASP A 92 -5.97 10.88 20.87
CA ASP A 92 -4.99 11.04 21.96
C ASP A 92 -4.61 9.72 22.61
N SER A 93 -5.05 8.61 22.03
CA SER A 93 -4.76 7.26 22.56
C SER A 93 -3.30 6.90 22.37
N LYS A 94 -2.84 5.94 23.17
CA LYS A 94 -1.49 5.40 22.99
C LYS A 94 -1.39 4.72 21.61
N PRO A 95 -0.26 4.86 20.94
CA PRO A 95 -0.09 4.16 19.68
C PRO A 95 -0.06 2.64 19.86
N TYR A 96 -0.54 1.94 18.87
CA TYR A 96 -0.40 0.50 18.82
C TYR A 96 0.32 0.11 17.54
N SER A 97 0.98 -1.04 17.58
CA SER A 97 1.79 -1.53 16.48
C SER A 97 1.27 -2.89 16.01
N GLU A 98 1.25 -3.07 14.71
CA GLU A 98 0.86 -4.33 14.10
C GLU A 98 1.89 -4.70 13.04
N ILE A 99 2.18 -5.98 12.91
CA ILE A 99 2.97 -6.44 11.77
C ILE A 99 2.04 -6.61 10.60
N LYS A 100 2.32 -5.91 9.53
CA LYS A 100 1.51 -5.92 8.32
C LYS A 100 2.33 -6.33 7.12
N SER A 101 1.67 -7.02 6.21
CA SER A 101 2.26 -7.38 4.92
C SER A 101 1.34 -6.89 3.81
N TYR A 102 1.96 -6.38 2.75
CA TYR A 102 1.22 -5.85 1.61
C TYR A 102 1.79 -6.43 0.32
N VAL A 103 0.91 -6.66 -0.63
CA VAL A 103 1.30 -7.05 -1.98
C VAL A 103 1.13 -5.86 -2.91
N ILE A 104 2.14 -5.62 -3.73
CA ILE A 104 2.11 -4.54 -4.71
C ILE A 104 2.39 -5.17 -6.07
N GLN A 105 1.48 -4.98 -7.00
CA GLN A 105 1.64 -5.46 -8.37
C GLN A 105 1.71 -4.28 -9.33
N PHE A 106 2.56 -4.43 -10.34
CA PHE A 106 2.79 -3.42 -11.35
C PHE A 106 2.39 -3.95 -12.72
N SER A 107 2.13 -3.02 -13.63
CA SER A 107 2.02 -3.29 -15.03
C SER A 107 2.99 -2.38 -15.77
N ARG A 108 3.77 -2.94 -16.69
CA ARG A 108 4.70 -2.14 -17.49
C ARG A 108 4.08 -1.85 -18.84
N VAL A 109 4.00 -0.56 -19.15
CA VAL A 109 3.50 -0.09 -20.43
C VAL A 109 4.49 0.94 -20.95
N ASP A 110 5.05 0.69 -22.12
CA ASP A 110 6.02 1.58 -22.76
C ASP A 110 7.20 1.96 -21.86
N GLY A 111 7.70 0.97 -21.09
CA GLY A 111 8.84 1.17 -20.22
C GLY A 111 8.52 1.83 -18.88
N VAL A 112 7.26 2.20 -18.67
CA VAL A 112 6.81 2.82 -17.41
C VAL A 112 6.11 1.79 -16.57
N SER A 113 6.45 1.74 -15.27
CA SER A 113 5.80 0.87 -14.30
C SER A 113 4.62 1.59 -13.67
N TRP A 114 3.44 1.02 -13.85
CA TRP A 114 2.20 1.55 -13.29
C TRP A 114 1.74 0.65 -12.16
N LEU A 115 1.24 1.26 -11.09
CA LEU A 115 0.67 0.50 -9.99
C LEU A 115 -0.66 -0.11 -10.44
N ALA A 116 -0.76 -1.44 -10.33
CA ALA A 116 -1.98 -2.16 -10.69
C ALA A 116 -2.75 -2.62 -9.44
N ARG A 117 -2.05 -2.98 -8.38
CA ARG A 117 -2.64 -3.50 -7.15
C ARG A 117 -1.82 -3.07 -5.95
N PHE A 118 -2.51 -2.76 -4.86
CA PHE A 118 -1.88 -2.52 -3.57
C PHE A 118 -2.84 -3.00 -2.50
N GLY A 119 -2.62 -4.18 -2.00
CA GLY A 119 -3.50 -4.78 -1.02
C GLY A 119 -2.77 -5.35 0.18
N GLU A 120 -3.49 -5.50 1.27
CA GLU A 120 -2.95 -6.10 2.47
C GLU A 120 -3.02 -7.62 2.36
N ILE A 121 -1.93 -8.30 2.76
CA ILE A 121 -1.92 -9.74 2.91
C ILE A 121 -2.27 -10.04 4.36
N ASN A 122 -3.38 -10.72 4.58
CA ASN A 122 -3.75 -11.06 5.94
C ASN A 122 -2.96 -12.29 6.40
N ASN A 123 -2.30 -12.14 7.55
CA ASN A 123 -1.44 -13.20 8.09
C ASN A 123 -2.19 -14.30 8.82
N GLU A 124 -3.49 -14.27 8.87
CA GLU A 124 -4.27 -15.41 9.36
C GLU A 124 -4.25 -16.49 8.30
N LYS A 125 -3.10 -17.04 8.12
CA LYS A 125 -2.73 -17.89 7.00
C LYS A 125 -3.51 -19.19 6.86
N ASN A 126 -4.22 -19.58 7.87
CA ASN A 126 -5.01 -20.80 7.82
C ASN A 126 -6.45 -20.53 7.40
N ASN A 127 -6.77 -19.29 7.04
CA ASN A 127 -8.12 -18.93 6.64
C ASN A 127 -8.15 -18.53 5.17
N PRO A 128 -8.61 -19.43 4.28
CA PRO A 128 -8.68 -19.12 2.86
C PRO A 128 -9.56 -17.93 2.52
N LEU A 129 -10.55 -17.63 3.36
CA LEU A 129 -11.44 -16.50 3.14
C LEU A 129 -10.69 -15.17 3.22
N PHE A 130 -9.72 -15.08 4.12
CA PHE A 130 -8.91 -13.88 4.22
C PHE A 130 -8.05 -13.68 2.98
N ILE A 131 -7.48 -14.76 2.46
CA ILE A 131 -6.69 -14.67 1.24
C ILE A 131 -7.56 -14.22 0.07
N SER A 132 -8.75 -14.79 -0.05
CA SER A 132 -9.71 -14.39 -1.07
C SER A 132 -10.15 -12.95 -0.91
N GLY A 133 -10.43 -12.55 0.33
CA GLY A 133 -10.79 -11.17 0.63
C GLY A 133 -9.68 -10.20 0.29
N CYS A 134 -8.46 -10.56 0.58
CA CYS A 134 -7.30 -9.75 0.24
C CYS A 134 -7.17 -9.57 -1.27
N LEU A 135 -7.38 -10.64 -2.03
CA LEU A 135 -7.34 -10.59 -3.48
C LEU A 135 -8.45 -9.70 -4.04
N LEU A 136 -9.64 -9.80 -3.48
CA LEU A 136 -10.77 -8.95 -3.89
C LEU A 136 -10.48 -7.48 -3.60
N LEU A 137 -9.94 -7.19 -2.44
CA LEU A 137 -9.57 -5.83 -2.08
C LEU A 137 -8.47 -5.29 -2.98
N ALA A 138 -7.56 -6.17 -3.39
CA ALA A 138 -6.47 -5.78 -4.27
C ALA A 138 -6.93 -5.61 -5.71
N ALA A 139 -7.99 -6.26 -6.07
CA ALA A 139 -8.53 -6.15 -7.41
C ALA A 139 -9.25 -4.83 -7.61
#